data_6dd71483c44f4ecc56d150b2bc24b590
#
_entry.id   6dd71483c44f4ecc56d150b2bc24b590
#
_cell.length_a   1.000
_cell.length_b   1.000
_cell.length_c   1.000
_cell.angle_alpha   90.00
_cell.angle_beta   90.00
_cell.angle_gamma   90.00
#
_symmetry.space_group_name_H-M   'P 1'
#
loop_
_entity.id
_entity.type
_entity.pdbx_description
1 polymer ?
#
loop_
_entity_poly.entity_id
_entity_poly.type
_entity_poly.pdbx_seq_one_letter_code
_entity_poly.pdbx_strand_id
1 'polypeptide(L)'
;MNDLTLSVGADVHLEDIVLRAVDQSDGHEVIEPLTVTNNLPGARSAADTIARAATELGYRHVHIGYEATGMLWIPFHRFLSTSPLLEPFNLKLVCFNPKLVADFKDALVLRGPKSDERDTFDVAARLRFGEWPESYVPGPFWQGLRRLTRYRFKLAQNLSREKMRFRSYAFLKWSDWKRARLFSDLFGATSAALLTEFTAAELREMTHDQLADLIAQRGRGHFHDPHAKARRVQRSLRSSYPIDPQADELLTATLATQLDHIRFIQHSQKRLDQHIAHAIDPVPNPIISVPGLGPVITGGLLAEIVDISRFPKDSHLAQHFGLTWERRSTGNFVSQNTRLTKVGNPYGRYYFIQGADKVRRYAMEYKAYYWRKYNEVSKYQHKRALVLTARKLVRLVHALLTKNEPYVRPQMPTNT
;
A
#
# COMPACT_ATOMS: atom_id res chain seq x y z
N MET A 1 10.17 47.69 2.03
CA MET A 1 10.23 47.13 0.66
C MET A 1 9.29 45.94 0.67
N ASN A 2 8.27 45.91 -0.20
CA ASN A 2 7.36 44.77 -0.30
C ASN A 2 8.18 43.56 -0.74
N ASP A 3 8.16 42.50 0.07
CA ASP A 3 8.75 41.21 -0.29
C ASP A 3 7.86 40.54 -1.35
N LEU A 4 8.15 40.80 -2.64
CA LEU A 4 7.40 40.28 -3.76
C LEU A 4 7.60 38.76 -3.87
N THR A 5 6.51 38.04 -4.06
CA THR A 5 6.50 36.58 -4.18
C THR A 5 5.90 36.15 -5.52
N LEU A 6 6.62 35.33 -6.27
CA LEU A 6 6.17 34.70 -7.50
C LEU A 6 5.58 33.32 -7.17
N SER A 7 4.33 33.06 -7.56
CA SER A 7 3.64 31.78 -7.37
C SER A 7 3.55 31.01 -8.68
N VAL A 8 4.28 29.92 -8.77
CA VAL A 8 4.38 29.05 -9.95
C VAL A 8 3.55 27.78 -9.73
N GLY A 9 2.53 27.57 -10.54
CA GLY A 9 1.82 26.30 -10.62
C GLY A 9 2.42 25.41 -11.71
N ALA A 10 2.66 24.17 -11.42
CA ALA A 10 3.15 23.19 -12.39
C ALA A 10 2.29 21.92 -12.40
N ASP A 11 2.00 21.42 -13.58
CA ASP A 11 1.42 20.11 -13.81
C ASP A 11 2.45 19.21 -14.50
N VAL A 12 2.71 18.04 -13.93
CA VAL A 12 3.84 17.20 -14.31
C VAL A 12 3.35 15.89 -14.90
N HIS A 13 3.47 15.77 -16.22
CA HIS A 13 3.13 14.58 -16.99
C HIS A 13 4.34 13.70 -17.30
N LEU A 14 4.13 12.59 -18.02
CA LEU A 14 5.21 11.67 -18.38
C LEU A 14 6.21 12.31 -19.35
N GLU A 15 5.73 13.01 -20.35
CA GLU A 15 6.54 13.55 -21.45
C GLU A 15 6.85 15.03 -21.25
N ASP A 16 5.97 15.77 -20.61
CA ASP A 16 6.06 17.21 -20.47
C ASP A 16 5.67 17.72 -19.07
N ILE A 17 5.99 18.98 -18.86
CA ILE A 17 5.62 19.77 -17.68
C ILE A 17 5.01 21.06 -18.21
N VAL A 18 3.78 21.33 -17.81
CA VAL A 18 3.14 22.62 -18.04
C VAL A 18 3.30 23.46 -16.79
N LEU A 19 3.73 24.71 -16.95
CA LEU A 19 3.88 25.64 -15.83
C LEU A 19 3.34 27.03 -16.19
N ARG A 20 2.90 27.75 -15.16
CA ARG A 20 2.39 29.10 -15.22
C ARG A 20 2.80 29.83 -13.95
N ALA A 21 3.05 31.13 -14.03
CA ALA A 21 3.35 31.91 -12.83
C ALA A 21 2.46 33.16 -12.72
N VAL A 22 2.08 33.45 -11.49
CA VAL A 22 1.30 34.64 -11.14
C VAL A 22 1.92 35.38 -9.97
N ASP A 23 1.70 36.68 -9.89
CA ASP A 23 2.06 37.46 -8.71
C ASP A 23 1.24 37.03 -7.50
N GLN A 24 1.88 36.89 -6.33
CA GLN A 24 1.23 36.44 -5.11
C GLN A 24 0.16 37.42 -4.61
N SER A 25 0.36 38.72 -4.78
CA SER A 25 -0.49 39.75 -4.18
C SER A 25 -1.80 39.95 -4.93
N ASP A 26 -1.74 40.17 -6.23
CA ASP A 26 -2.93 40.50 -7.05
C ASP A 26 -3.34 39.38 -8.00
N GLY A 27 -2.42 38.47 -8.35
CA GLY A 27 -2.68 37.32 -9.23
C GLY A 27 -2.57 37.63 -10.69
N HIS A 28 -2.01 38.78 -11.07
CA HIS A 28 -1.72 38.99 -12.47
C HIS A 28 -0.73 37.95 -13.00
N GLU A 29 -0.88 37.60 -14.26
CA GLU A 29 -0.05 36.61 -14.94
C GLU A 29 1.34 37.17 -15.23
N VAL A 30 2.36 36.48 -14.75
CA VAL A 30 3.78 36.84 -14.92
C VAL A 30 4.45 35.93 -15.97
N ILE A 31 4.13 34.65 -15.94
CA ILE A 31 4.54 33.69 -16.96
C ILE A 31 3.30 33.02 -17.50
N GLU A 32 3.03 33.25 -18.78
CA GLU A 32 1.97 32.56 -19.54
C GLU A 32 2.22 31.06 -19.56
N PRO A 33 1.20 30.21 -19.86
CA PRO A 33 1.38 28.77 -19.90
C PRO A 33 2.58 28.36 -20.78
N LEU A 34 3.57 27.78 -20.14
CA LEU A 34 4.80 27.28 -20.76
C LEU A 34 4.85 25.77 -20.67
N THR A 35 4.98 25.07 -21.78
CA THR A 35 5.21 23.65 -21.84
C THR A 35 6.67 23.36 -22.10
N VAL A 36 7.28 22.54 -21.23
CA VAL A 36 8.66 22.05 -21.39
C VAL A 36 8.66 20.52 -21.30
N THR A 37 9.66 19.86 -21.87
CA THR A 37 9.80 18.40 -21.76
C THR A 37 10.12 17.98 -20.32
N ASN A 38 9.55 16.86 -19.85
CA ASN A 38 9.87 16.31 -18.52
C ASN A 38 11.19 15.54 -18.52
N ASN A 39 12.28 16.28 -18.72
CA ASN A 39 13.65 15.78 -18.70
C ASN A 39 14.61 16.91 -18.23
N LEU A 40 15.91 16.61 -18.16
CA LEU A 40 16.88 17.58 -17.65
C LEU A 40 16.96 18.88 -18.47
N PRO A 41 16.97 18.88 -19.82
CA PRO A 41 16.90 20.12 -20.60
C PRO A 41 15.64 20.94 -20.34
N GLY A 42 14.48 20.30 -20.32
CA GLY A 42 13.21 21.00 -20.04
C GLY A 42 13.14 21.55 -18.61
N ALA A 43 13.60 20.80 -17.62
CA ALA A 43 13.68 21.28 -16.25
C ALA A 43 14.63 22.48 -16.08
N ARG A 44 15.75 22.50 -16.82
CA ARG A 44 16.64 23.67 -16.90
C ARG A 44 15.96 24.88 -17.53
N SER A 45 15.26 24.67 -18.65
CA SER A 45 14.50 25.72 -19.34
C SER A 45 13.43 26.32 -18.43
N ALA A 46 12.69 25.48 -17.69
CA ALA A 46 11.71 25.94 -16.71
C ALA A 46 12.35 26.78 -15.61
N ALA A 47 13.45 26.29 -14.99
CA ALA A 47 14.14 27.02 -13.94
C ALA A 47 14.73 28.35 -14.44
N ASP A 48 15.28 28.37 -15.65
CA ASP A 48 15.83 29.60 -16.28
C ASP A 48 14.72 30.63 -16.54
N THR A 49 13.58 30.21 -17.07
CA THR A 49 12.44 31.11 -17.30
C THR A 49 11.90 31.69 -15.99
N ILE A 50 11.77 30.87 -14.95
CA ILE A 50 11.34 31.33 -13.62
C ILE A 50 12.35 32.32 -13.04
N ALA A 51 13.64 31.98 -13.08
CA ALA A 51 14.70 32.81 -12.54
C ALA A 51 14.80 34.17 -13.25
N ARG A 52 14.71 34.21 -14.58
CA ARG A 52 14.69 35.45 -15.36
C ARG A 52 13.51 36.33 -14.99
N ALA A 53 12.30 35.81 -15.02
CA ALA A 53 11.11 36.56 -14.65
C ALA A 53 11.19 37.09 -13.22
N ALA A 54 11.68 36.28 -12.29
CA ALA A 54 11.85 36.70 -10.88
C ALA A 54 12.90 37.83 -10.74
N THR A 55 13.99 37.76 -11.50
CA THR A 55 15.05 38.78 -11.47
C THR A 55 14.59 40.09 -12.10
N GLU A 56 14.00 40.04 -13.30
CA GLU A 56 13.57 41.20 -14.05
C GLU A 56 12.48 42.00 -13.32
N LEU A 57 11.58 41.30 -12.62
CA LEU A 57 10.46 41.92 -11.90
C LEU A 57 10.71 42.11 -10.41
N GLY A 58 11.90 41.76 -9.90
CA GLY A 58 12.33 42.02 -8.54
C GLY A 58 11.69 41.13 -7.47
N TYR A 59 11.24 39.91 -7.84
CA TYR A 59 10.75 38.94 -6.86
C TYR A 59 11.88 38.39 -6.00
N ARG A 60 11.68 38.33 -4.69
CA ARG A 60 12.61 37.74 -3.73
C ARG A 60 12.23 36.32 -3.31
N HIS A 61 10.94 36.00 -3.39
CA HIS A 61 10.40 34.69 -3.04
C HIS A 61 9.85 34.01 -4.28
N VAL A 62 10.18 32.74 -4.44
CA VAL A 62 9.64 31.89 -5.51
C VAL A 62 8.99 30.68 -4.87
N HIS A 63 7.66 30.57 -5.00
CA HIS A 63 6.91 29.42 -4.54
C HIS A 63 6.49 28.59 -5.74
N ILE A 64 6.88 27.31 -5.78
CA ILE A 64 6.52 26.41 -6.87
C ILE A 64 5.67 25.28 -6.32
N GLY A 65 4.42 25.17 -6.80
CA GLY A 65 3.49 24.13 -6.40
C GLY A 65 3.23 23.14 -7.53
N TYR A 66 2.99 21.89 -7.17
CA TYR A 66 2.55 20.83 -8.08
C TYR A 66 1.79 19.76 -7.34
N GLU A 67 0.98 18.99 -8.08
CA GLU A 67 0.24 17.89 -7.48
C GLU A 67 1.13 16.64 -7.31
N ALA A 68 1.02 15.97 -6.14
CA ALA A 68 1.69 14.70 -5.84
C ALA A 68 1.01 13.51 -6.55
N THR A 69 0.69 13.65 -7.83
CA THR A 69 0.08 12.58 -8.61
C THR A 69 1.14 11.59 -9.08
N GLY A 70 1.09 10.37 -8.59
CA GLY A 70 2.09 9.36 -8.96
C GLY A 70 3.51 9.65 -8.46
N MET A 71 4.50 9.56 -9.34
CA MET A 71 5.94 9.74 -9.05
C MET A 71 6.67 10.61 -10.07
N LEU A 72 6.00 11.11 -11.09
CA LEU A 72 6.61 11.81 -12.22
C LEU A 72 7.20 13.16 -11.81
N TRP A 73 6.64 13.80 -10.79
CA TRP A 73 7.09 15.07 -10.25
C TRP A 73 8.40 14.98 -9.44
N ILE A 74 8.80 13.80 -8.98
CA ILE A 74 9.96 13.62 -8.07
C ILE A 74 11.29 14.05 -8.71
N PRO A 75 11.63 13.69 -9.97
CA PRO A 75 12.83 14.16 -10.61
C PRO A 75 12.86 15.68 -10.78
N PHE A 76 11.75 16.28 -11.16
CA PHE A 76 11.60 17.73 -11.31
C PHE A 76 11.77 18.45 -9.97
N HIS A 77 11.10 18.00 -8.91
CA HIS A 77 11.27 18.52 -7.55
C HIS A 77 12.74 18.50 -7.11
N ARG A 78 13.43 17.39 -7.31
CA ARG A 78 14.84 17.25 -6.91
C ARG A 78 15.74 18.19 -7.71
N PHE A 79 15.49 18.36 -8.99
CA PHE A 79 16.22 19.30 -9.81
C PHE A 79 16.01 20.73 -9.32
N LEU A 80 14.78 21.17 -9.10
CA LEU A 80 14.46 22.51 -8.62
C LEU A 80 15.09 22.79 -7.25
N SER A 81 15.03 21.82 -6.32
CA SER A 81 15.54 21.97 -4.96
C SER A 81 17.07 22.13 -4.88
N THR A 82 17.80 21.82 -5.95
CA THR A 82 19.27 21.91 -6.00
C THR A 82 19.77 22.78 -7.18
N SER A 83 18.86 23.47 -7.84
CA SER A 83 19.19 24.30 -9.01
C SER A 83 19.87 25.60 -8.59
N PRO A 84 21.11 25.87 -9.05
CA PRO A 84 21.80 27.14 -8.78
C PRO A 84 21.04 28.35 -9.33
N LEU A 85 20.21 28.17 -10.36
CA LEU A 85 19.41 29.24 -10.94
C LEU A 85 18.36 29.79 -9.97
N LEU A 86 17.89 28.96 -9.04
CA LEU A 86 16.85 29.31 -8.06
C LEU A 86 17.42 29.61 -6.67
N GLU A 87 18.71 29.38 -6.45
CA GLU A 87 19.40 29.65 -5.17
C GLU A 87 19.28 31.11 -4.70
N PRO A 88 19.35 32.15 -5.59
CA PRO A 88 19.23 33.54 -5.16
C PRO A 88 17.87 33.89 -4.54
N PHE A 89 16.86 33.08 -4.77
CA PHE A 89 15.49 33.32 -4.30
C PHE A 89 15.19 32.49 -3.06
N ASN A 90 14.32 33.01 -2.19
CA ASN A 90 13.78 32.22 -1.09
C ASN A 90 12.79 31.19 -1.64
N LEU A 91 13.33 30.07 -2.14
CA LEU A 91 12.57 29.03 -2.85
C LEU A 91 11.76 28.19 -1.87
N LYS A 92 10.45 28.05 -2.16
CA LYS A 92 9.57 27.06 -1.51
C LYS A 92 8.97 26.13 -2.53
N LEU A 93 9.19 24.83 -2.35
CA LEU A 93 8.58 23.79 -3.16
C LEU A 93 7.41 23.15 -2.42
N VAL A 94 6.21 23.26 -2.97
CA VAL A 94 4.97 22.80 -2.34
C VAL A 94 4.37 21.65 -3.14
N CYS A 95 4.37 20.45 -2.52
CA CYS A 95 3.80 19.24 -3.10
C CYS A 95 2.38 19.05 -2.57
N PHE A 96 1.38 19.40 -3.32
CA PHE A 96 -0.02 19.31 -2.92
C PHE A 96 -0.54 17.86 -2.98
N ASN A 97 -1.33 17.50 -1.99
CA ASN A 97 -2.18 16.33 -2.13
C ASN A 97 -3.27 16.63 -3.18
N PRO A 98 -3.43 15.78 -4.22
CA PRO A 98 -4.42 16.00 -5.28
C PRO A 98 -5.84 16.28 -4.76
N LYS A 99 -6.21 15.66 -3.64
CA LYS A 99 -7.50 15.92 -3.01
C LYS A 99 -7.64 17.36 -2.51
N LEU A 100 -6.59 17.95 -1.95
CA LEU A 100 -6.64 19.34 -1.46
C LEU A 100 -6.80 20.34 -2.62
N VAL A 101 -6.20 20.05 -3.76
CA VAL A 101 -6.39 20.89 -4.97
C VAL A 101 -7.80 20.72 -5.52
N ALA A 102 -8.31 19.47 -5.57
CA ALA A 102 -9.68 19.20 -6.02
C ALA A 102 -10.73 19.85 -5.10
N ASP A 103 -10.57 19.70 -3.78
CA ASP A 103 -11.48 20.32 -2.79
C ASP A 103 -11.44 21.87 -2.89
N PHE A 104 -10.26 22.45 -3.19
CA PHE A 104 -10.11 23.89 -3.42
C PHE A 104 -10.80 24.36 -4.71
N LYS A 105 -10.66 23.62 -5.80
CA LYS A 105 -11.37 23.86 -7.07
C LYS A 105 -12.89 23.86 -6.87
N ASP A 106 -13.41 22.87 -6.16
CA ASP A 106 -14.84 22.76 -5.86
C ASP A 106 -15.35 23.92 -4.99
N ALA A 107 -14.55 24.39 -4.03
CA ALA A 107 -14.90 25.52 -3.15
C ALA A 107 -14.98 26.87 -3.90
N LEU A 108 -14.13 27.07 -4.91
CA LEU A 108 -14.10 28.30 -5.71
C LEU A 108 -15.15 28.31 -6.83
N VAL A 109 -15.98 27.27 -6.96
CA VAL A 109 -16.99 27.11 -8.03
C VAL A 109 -16.38 27.25 -9.45
N LEU A 110 -15.10 26.96 -9.58
CA LEU A 110 -14.34 27.08 -10.84
C LEU A 110 -14.56 25.89 -11.77
N ARG A 111 -15.82 25.44 -11.92
CA ARG A 111 -16.18 24.34 -12.83
C ARG A 111 -16.12 24.84 -14.29
N GLY A 112 -15.00 24.60 -14.95
CA GLY A 112 -14.82 24.78 -16.38
C GLY A 112 -14.31 23.49 -17.03
N PRO A 113 -14.15 23.46 -18.35
CA PRO A 113 -13.53 22.32 -19.02
C PRO A 113 -12.14 22.06 -18.46
N LYS A 114 -11.80 20.79 -18.30
CA LYS A 114 -10.50 20.37 -17.80
C LYS A 114 -9.46 20.60 -18.89
N SER A 115 -8.38 21.32 -18.55
CA SER A 115 -7.18 21.46 -19.38
C SER A 115 -5.96 21.59 -18.49
N ASP A 116 -4.80 21.17 -18.96
CA ASP A 116 -3.54 21.23 -18.23
C ASP A 116 -3.15 22.68 -17.88
N GLU A 117 -3.45 23.63 -18.76
CA GLU A 117 -3.28 25.05 -18.49
C GLU A 117 -4.11 25.56 -17.32
N ARG A 118 -5.34 25.04 -17.18
CA ARG A 118 -6.20 25.37 -16.05
C ARG A 118 -5.72 24.72 -14.77
N ASP A 119 -5.26 23.50 -14.86
CA ASP A 119 -4.73 22.78 -13.68
C ASP A 119 -3.51 23.51 -13.11
N THR A 120 -2.63 24.09 -13.95
CA THR A 120 -1.51 24.93 -13.48
C THR A 120 -1.97 26.24 -12.83
N PHE A 121 -3.01 26.88 -13.39
CA PHE A 121 -3.61 28.06 -12.77
C PHE A 121 -4.20 27.75 -11.39
N ASP A 122 -4.94 26.66 -11.26
CA ASP A 122 -5.55 26.25 -9.99
C ASP A 122 -4.50 25.95 -8.92
N VAL A 123 -3.36 25.36 -9.29
CA VAL A 123 -2.22 25.14 -8.39
C VAL A 123 -1.59 26.48 -7.98
N ALA A 124 -1.38 27.41 -8.92
CA ALA A 124 -0.85 28.74 -8.61
C ALA A 124 -1.83 29.54 -7.71
N ALA A 125 -3.13 29.48 -7.99
CA ALA A 125 -4.17 30.08 -7.14
C ALA A 125 -4.19 29.46 -5.73
N ARG A 126 -3.99 28.16 -5.62
CA ARG A 126 -3.87 27.48 -4.32
C ARG A 126 -2.64 27.93 -3.54
N LEU A 127 -1.52 28.18 -4.21
CA LEU A 127 -0.32 28.78 -3.58
C LEU A 127 -0.62 30.18 -3.05
N ARG A 128 -1.29 31.02 -3.85
CA ARG A 128 -1.68 32.38 -3.46
C ARG A 128 -2.57 32.42 -2.23
N PHE A 129 -3.44 31.44 -2.04
CA PHE A 129 -4.27 31.35 -0.83
C PHE A 129 -3.45 31.24 0.45
N GLY A 130 -2.19 30.83 0.36
CA GLY A 130 -1.16 31.01 1.41
C GLY A 130 -1.13 29.91 2.47
N GLU A 131 -2.20 29.24 2.78
CA GLU A 131 -2.22 28.17 3.80
C GLU A 131 -2.03 26.79 3.17
N TRP A 132 -0.83 26.24 3.27
CA TRP A 132 -0.55 24.86 2.86
C TRP A 132 0.26 24.13 3.93
N PRO A 133 0.03 22.82 4.09
CA PRO A 133 0.86 22.02 4.98
C PRO A 133 2.29 21.92 4.43
N GLU A 134 3.26 21.89 5.31
CA GLU A 134 4.65 21.67 4.93
C GLU A 134 4.80 20.37 4.13
N SER A 135 5.44 20.48 2.96
CA SER A 135 5.64 19.36 2.07
C SER A 135 6.84 18.55 2.52
N TYR A 136 6.60 17.30 2.87
CA TYR A 136 7.68 16.38 3.23
C TYR A 136 7.99 15.44 2.08
N VAL A 137 9.13 15.63 1.44
CA VAL A 137 9.64 14.76 0.39
C VAL A 137 10.79 13.91 0.95
N PRO A 138 10.62 12.59 1.05
CA PRO A 138 11.64 11.71 1.58
C PRO A 138 12.93 11.76 0.76
N GLY A 139 14.07 11.57 1.40
CA GLY A 139 15.35 11.42 0.72
C GLY A 139 15.38 10.21 -0.23
N PRO A 140 16.38 10.12 -1.14
CA PRO A 140 16.43 9.12 -2.22
C PRO A 140 16.34 7.67 -1.74
N PHE A 141 17.01 7.32 -0.66
CA PHE A 141 16.96 5.99 -0.06
C PHE A 141 15.54 5.60 0.34
N TRP A 142 14.86 6.48 1.09
CA TRP A 142 13.50 6.25 1.54
C TRP A 142 12.48 6.19 0.40
N GLN A 143 12.69 6.97 -0.64
CA GLN A 143 11.89 6.87 -1.86
C GLN A 143 12.08 5.50 -2.53
N GLY A 144 13.32 5.00 -2.63
CA GLY A 144 13.61 3.67 -3.16
C GLY A 144 12.96 2.55 -2.33
N LEU A 145 13.14 2.57 -1.02
CA LEU A 145 12.53 1.61 -0.11
C LEU A 145 11.00 1.64 -0.18
N ARG A 146 10.41 2.83 -0.27
CA ARG A 146 8.96 3.02 -0.44
C ARG A 146 8.44 2.40 -1.73
N ARG A 147 9.18 2.48 -2.83
CA ARG A 147 8.81 1.81 -4.09
C ARG A 147 8.82 0.30 -3.95
N LEU A 148 9.87 -0.28 -3.35
CA LEU A 148 9.96 -1.72 -3.10
C LEU A 148 8.80 -2.22 -2.24
N THR A 149 8.55 -1.57 -1.11
CA THR A 149 7.51 -1.99 -0.15
C THR A 149 6.10 -1.82 -0.72
N ARG A 150 5.84 -0.74 -1.46
CA ARG A 150 4.55 -0.52 -2.13
C ARG A 150 4.32 -1.49 -3.28
N TYR A 151 5.34 -1.81 -4.05
CA TYR A 151 5.23 -2.83 -5.09
C TYR A 151 4.99 -4.21 -4.50
N ARG A 152 5.68 -4.55 -3.42
CA ARG A 152 5.43 -5.77 -2.66
C ARG A 152 3.99 -5.87 -2.17
N PHE A 153 3.41 -4.77 -1.69
CA PHE A 153 1.99 -4.69 -1.32
C PHE A 153 1.07 -4.97 -2.53
N LYS A 154 1.36 -4.38 -3.69
CA LYS A 154 0.60 -4.63 -4.92
C LYS A 154 0.64 -6.09 -5.33
N LEU A 155 1.81 -6.74 -5.26
CA LEU A 155 1.92 -8.18 -5.52
C LEU A 155 1.10 -9.00 -4.53
N ALA A 156 1.02 -8.61 -3.25
CA ALA A 156 0.18 -9.31 -2.26
C ALA A 156 -1.32 -9.20 -2.60
N GLN A 157 -1.76 -8.04 -3.09
CA GLN A 157 -3.13 -7.86 -3.57
C GLN A 157 -3.41 -8.72 -4.81
N ASN A 158 -2.49 -8.73 -5.79
CA ASN A 158 -2.62 -9.53 -7.01
C ASN A 158 -2.68 -11.02 -6.68
N LEU A 159 -1.77 -11.50 -5.82
CA LEU A 159 -1.77 -12.89 -5.35
C LEU A 159 -3.11 -13.28 -4.72
N SER A 160 -3.68 -12.41 -3.89
CA SER A 160 -4.96 -12.68 -3.25
C SER A 160 -6.09 -12.77 -4.27
N ARG A 161 -6.10 -11.90 -5.30
CA ARG A 161 -7.09 -11.93 -6.38
C ARG A 161 -6.96 -13.19 -7.23
N GLU A 162 -5.74 -13.56 -7.63
CA GLU A 162 -5.50 -14.77 -8.41
C GLU A 162 -5.89 -16.04 -7.63
N LYS A 163 -5.55 -16.10 -6.34
CA LYS A 163 -6.00 -17.22 -5.48
C LYS A 163 -7.52 -17.28 -5.34
N MET A 164 -8.23 -16.16 -5.37
CA MET A 164 -9.70 -16.16 -5.35
C MET A 164 -10.27 -16.68 -6.67
N ARG A 165 -9.75 -16.23 -7.82
CA ARG A 165 -10.15 -16.72 -9.16
C ARG A 165 -9.92 -18.23 -9.29
N PHE A 166 -8.74 -18.69 -8.90
CA PHE A 166 -8.40 -20.10 -8.89
C PHE A 166 -9.41 -20.92 -8.08
N ARG A 167 -9.80 -20.45 -6.90
CA ARG A 167 -10.81 -21.11 -6.06
C ARG A 167 -12.18 -21.20 -6.75
N SER A 168 -12.58 -20.16 -7.48
CA SER A 168 -13.83 -20.15 -8.23
C SER A 168 -13.81 -21.17 -9.36
N TYR A 169 -12.72 -21.25 -10.10
CA TYR A 169 -12.56 -22.22 -11.17
C TYR A 169 -12.39 -23.66 -10.65
N ALA A 170 -11.66 -23.85 -9.56
CA ALA A 170 -11.58 -25.13 -8.88
C ALA A 170 -12.97 -25.63 -8.43
N PHE A 171 -13.86 -24.72 -8.02
CA PHE A 171 -15.25 -25.07 -7.68
C PHE A 171 -16.05 -25.52 -8.92
N LEU A 172 -15.88 -24.88 -10.07
CA LEU A 172 -16.55 -25.30 -11.30
C LEU A 172 -16.13 -26.70 -11.72
N LYS A 173 -14.86 -27.03 -11.54
CA LYS A 173 -14.30 -28.34 -11.85
C LYS A 173 -14.67 -29.40 -10.80
N TRP A 174 -14.67 -29.01 -9.53
CA TRP A 174 -14.81 -29.92 -8.40
C TRP A 174 -15.58 -29.24 -7.26
N SER A 175 -16.90 -29.22 -7.35
CA SER A 175 -17.74 -28.41 -6.48
C SER A 175 -17.73 -28.83 -4.99
N ASP A 176 -17.51 -30.10 -4.70
CA ASP A 176 -17.49 -30.62 -3.31
C ASP A 176 -16.13 -30.51 -2.62
N TRP A 177 -15.04 -30.14 -3.31
CA TRP A 177 -13.68 -30.16 -2.77
C TRP A 177 -13.52 -29.39 -1.42
N LYS A 178 -14.20 -28.25 -1.30
CA LYS A 178 -14.14 -27.41 -0.11
C LYS A 178 -14.94 -28.01 1.05
N ARG A 179 -16.11 -28.54 0.78
CA ARG A 179 -16.99 -29.20 1.75
C ARG A 179 -16.35 -30.48 2.29
N ALA A 180 -15.78 -31.29 1.43
CA ALA A 180 -15.10 -32.52 1.78
C ALA A 180 -13.81 -32.33 2.60
N ARG A 181 -13.26 -31.10 2.67
CA ARG A 181 -12.02 -30.75 3.40
C ARG A 181 -10.89 -31.75 3.12
N LEU A 182 -10.68 -32.07 1.84
CA LEU A 182 -9.73 -33.09 1.40
C LEU A 182 -8.29 -32.69 1.73
N PHE A 183 -7.94 -31.41 1.54
CA PHE A 183 -6.59 -30.88 1.71
C PHE A 183 -6.63 -29.63 2.59
N SER A 184 -5.59 -29.44 3.39
CA SER A 184 -5.41 -28.24 4.21
C SER A 184 -5.07 -27.01 3.38
N ASP A 185 -4.32 -27.20 2.29
CA ASP A 185 -3.96 -26.15 1.33
C ASP A 185 -4.34 -26.58 -0.10
N LEU A 186 -5.17 -25.77 -0.75
CA LEU A 186 -5.57 -25.98 -2.14
C LEU A 186 -4.41 -25.83 -3.13
N PHE A 187 -3.42 -25.03 -2.76
CA PHE A 187 -2.22 -24.75 -3.56
C PHE A 187 -1.05 -25.67 -3.22
N GLY A 188 -1.24 -26.62 -2.31
CA GLY A 188 -0.27 -27.67 -1.99
C GLY A 188 -0.04 -28.61 -3.17
N ALA A 189 1.11 -29.29 -3.20
CA ALA A 189 1.54 -30.08 -4.35
C ALA A 189 0.48 -31.07 -4.84
N THR A 190 -0.10 -31.88 -3.95
CA THR A 190 -1.09 -32.90 -4.30
C THR A 190 -2.41 -32.29 -4.79
N SER A 191 -2.98 -31.34 -4.07
CA SER A 191 -4.25 -30.71 -4.45
C SER A 191 -4.12 -29.91 -5.76
N ALA A 192 -3.00 -29.23 -5.94
CA ALA A 192 -2.69 -28.52 -7.17
C ALA A 192 -2.60 -29.51 -8.35
N ALA A 193 -1.83 -30.61 -8.22
CA ALA A 193 -1.70 -31.61 -9.27
C ALA A 193 -3.04 -32.19 -9.70
N LEU A 194 -3.89 -32.60 -8.73
CA LEU A 194 -5.23 -33.13 -9.03
C LEU A 194 -6.13 -32.14 -9.77
N LEU A 195 -5.94 -30.83 -9.56
CA LEU A 195 -6.75 -29.81 -10.21
C LEU A 195 -6.22 -29.35 -11.56
N THR A 196 -4.92 -29.46 -11.80
CA THR A 196 -4.27 -28.85 -12.95
C THR A 196 -3.64 -29.83 -13.94
N GLU A 197 -3.44 -31.09 -13.55
CA GLU A 197 -2.82 -32.11 -14.39
C GLU A 197 -3.83 -33.12 -14.94
N PHE A 198 -5.02 -33.23 -14.35
CA PHE A 198 -6.05 -34.22 -14.70
C PHE A 198 -7.39 -33.54 -14.82
N THR A 199 -8.24 -34.01 -15.74
CA THR A 199 -9.64 -33.67 -15.81
C THR A 199 -10.42 -34.37 -14.68
N ALA A 200 -11.62 -33.91 -14.37
CA ALA A 200 -12.47 -34.58 -13.39
C ALA A 200 -12.92 -35.94 -13.88
N ALA A 201 -13.03 -36.14 -15.20
CA ALA A 201 -13.32 -37.43 -15.83
C ALA A 201 -12.18 -38.42 -15.59
N GLU A 202 -10.96 -38.08 -15.94
CA GLU A 202 -9.77 -38.91 -15.70
C GLU A 202 -9.65 -39.33 -14.24
N LEU A 203 -9.83 -38.38 -13.29
CA LEU A 203 -9.77 -38.67 -11.85
C LEU A 203 -10.90 -39.64 -11.39
N ARG A 204 -12.07 -39.66 -12.07
CA ARG A 204 -13.15 -40.59 -11.77
C ARG A 204 -12.89 -41.97 -12.32
N GLU A 205 -12.21 -42.08 -13.46
CA GLU A 205 -11.86 -43.33 -14.15
C GLU A 205 -10.65 -44.04 -13.48
N MET A 206 -9.78 -43.29 -12.76
CA MET A 206 -8.68 -43.90 -12.05
C MET A 206 -9.16 -44.96 -11.07
N THR A 207 -8.47 -46.09 -11.07
CA THR A 207 -8.68 -47.09 -10.03
C THR A 207 -8.30 -46.50 -8.65
N HIS A 208 -8.79 -47.18 -7.60
CA HIS A 208 -8.45 -46.74 -6.24
C HIS A 208 -6.94 -46.70 -5.99
N ASP A 209 -6.21 -47.72 -6.47
CA ASP A 209 -4.75 -47.84 -6.25
C ASP A 209 -3.99 -46.83 -7.07
N GLN A 210 -4.35 -46.59 -8.34
CA GLN A 210 -3.76 -45.53 -9.15
C GLN A 210 -3.88 -44.15 -8.50
N LEU A 211 -5.07 -43.85 -7.96
CA LEU A 211 -5.28 -42.58 -7.26
C LEU A 211 -4.53 -42.50 -5.93
N ALA A 212 -4.41 -43.61 -5.20
CA ALA A 212 -3.62 -43.67 -3.97
C ALA A 212 -2.12 -43.48 -4.26
N ASP A 213 -1.61 -44.13 -5.30
CA ASP A 213 -0.21 -43.99 -5.72
C ASP A 213 0.11 -42.56 -6.17
N LEU A 214 -0.78 -41.95 -6.96
CA LEU A 214 -0.67 -40.54 -7.36
C LEU A 214 -0.61 -39.61 -6.15
N ILE A 215 -1.50 -39.81 -5.17
CA ILE A 215 -1.54 -39.03 -3.94
C ILE A 215 -0.27 -39.24 -3.12
N ALA A 216 0.24 -40.46 -3.00
CA ALA A 216 1.48 -40.77 -2.29
C ALA A 216 2.67 -40.09 -2.95
N GLN A 217 2.79 -40.20 -4.29
CA GLN A 217 3.86 -39.60 -5.07
C GLN A 217 3.88 -38.09 -4.96
N ARG A 218 2.76 -37.42 -5.21
CA ARG A 218 2.64 -35.95 -5.12
C ARG A 218 2.72 -35.43 -3.69
N GLY A 219 2.30 -36.26 -2.72
CA GLY A 219 2.33 -35.94 -1.29
C GLY A 219 3.71 -36.07 -0.64
N ARG A 220 4.67 -36.73 -1.28
CA ARG A 220 6.05 -36.90 -0.77
C ARG A 220 6.07 -37.34 0.70
N GLY A 221 5.26 -38.36 1.07
CA GLY A 221 5.16 -38.88 2.44
C GLY A 221 4.32 -38.06 3.43
N HIS A 222 3.67 -36.99 2.99
CA HIS A 222 2.81 -36.17 3.88
C HIS A 222 1.49 -36.82 4.26
N PHE A 223 1.07 -37.87 3.56
CA PHE A 223 -0.16 -38.59 3.86
C PHE A 223 0.16 -39.92 4.52
N HIS A 224 -0.30 -40.08 5.76
CA HIS A 224 -0.13 -41.32 6.50
C HIS A 224 -0.87 -42.50 5.83
N ASP A 225 -2.07 -42.24 5.27
CA ASP A 225 -2.87 -43.24 4.55
C ASP A 225 -3.36 -42.65 3.21
N PRO A 226 -2.57 -42.84 2.11
CA PRO A 226 -2.98 -42.43 0.77
C PRO A 226 -4.25 -43.13 0.27
N HIS A 227 -4.48 -44.40 0.62
CA HIS A 227 -5.67 -45.14 0.22
C HIS A 227 -6.95 -44.57 0.87
N ALA A 228 -6.91 -44.25 2.18
CA ALA A 228 -8.03 -43.53 2.81
C ALA A 228 -8.26 -42.15 2.18
N LYS A 229 -7.20 -41.46 1.77
CA LYS A 229 -7.31 -40.17 1.06
C LYS A 229 -7.94 -40.37 -0.32
N ALA A 230 -7.53 -41.37 -1.08
CA ALA A 230 -8.10 -41.71 -2.40
C ALA A 230 -9.58 -42.00 -2.30
N ARG A 231 -10.02 -42.81 -1.32
CA ARG A 231 -11.46 -43.07 -1.07
C ARG A 231 -12.25 -41.75 -0.84
N ARG A 232 -11.68 -40.83 -0.10
CA ARG A 232 -12.33 -39.52 0.15
C ARG A 232 -12.39 -38.65 -1.11
N VAL A 233 -11.32 -38.63 -1.91
CA VAL A 233 -11.26 -37.92 -3.21
C VAL A 233 -12.32 -38.47 -4.15
N GLN A 234 -12.38 -39.79 -4.35
CA GLN A 234 -13.40 -40.44 -5.23
C GLN A 234 -14.83 -40.16 -4.77
N ARG A 235 -15.09 -40.19 -3.46
CA ARG A 235 -16.40 -39.85 -2.90
C ARG A 235 -16.76 -38.38 -3.20
N SER A 236 -15.84 -37.47 -3.01
CA SER A 236 -16.07 -36.07 -3.28
C SER A 236 -16.27 -35.76 -4.78
N LEU A 237 -15.52 -36.42 -5.66
CA LEU A 237 -15.73 -36.32 -7.12
C LEU A 237 -17.12 -36.81 -7.52
N ARG A 238 -17.61 -37.93 -6.93
CA ARG A 238 -18.97 -38.42 -7.18
C ARG A 238 -20.07 -37.50 -6.63
N SER A 239 -19.76 -36.73 -5.58
CA SER A 239 -20.68 -35.74 -5.00
C SER A 239 -20.63 -34.38 -5.69
N SER A 240 -19.75 -34.20 -6.68
CA SER A 240 -19.63 -32.98 -7.45
C SER A 240 -20.53 -32.95 -8.65
N TYR A 241 -20.94 -31.75 -9.06
CA TYR A 241 -21.70 -31.61 -10.31
C TYR A 241 -20.93 -32.20 -11.49
N PRO A 242 -21.64 -32.83 -12.47
CA PRO A 242 -21.00 -33.20 -13.71
C PRO A 242 -20.56 -31.96 -14.48
N ILE A 243 -19.47 -32.11 -15.21
CA ILE A 243 -18.94 -31.08 -16.10
C ILE A 243 -18.81 -31.70 -17.49
N ASP A 244 -19.08 -30.89 -18.51
CA ASP A 244 -18.87 -31.28 -19.91
C ASP A 244 -17.36 -31.56 -20.14
N PRO A 245 -17.00 -32.65 -20.86
CA PRO A 245 -15.59 -33.03 -21.06
C PRO A 245 -14.73 -31.93 -21.70
N GLN A 246 -15.25 -31.25 -22.74
CA GLN A 246 -14.51 -30.18 -23.41
C GLN A 246 -14.30 -28.96 -22.47
N ALA A 247 -15.35 -28.64 -21.69
CA ALA A 247 -15.26 -27.58 -20.68
C ALA A 247 -14.26 -27.94 -19.57
N ASP A 248 -14.16 -29.20 -19.16
CA ASP A 248 -13.20 -29.67 -18.14
C ASP A 248 -11.75 -29.57 -18.61
N GLU A 249 -11.47 -29.94 -19.85
CA GLU A 249 -10.15 -29.81 -20.47
C GLU A 249 -9.69 -28.33 -20.47
N LEU A 250 -10.54 -27.42 -20.99
CA LEU A 250 -10.25 -26.00 -21.05
C LEU A 250 -10.07 -25.39 -19.65
N LEU A 251 -10.88 -25.84 -18.71
CA LEU A 251 -10.79 -25.39 -17.31
C LEU A 251 -9.53 -25.92 -16.63
N THR A 252 -9.12 -27.14 -16.93
CA THR A 252 -7.87 -27.74 -16.43
C THR A 252 -6.66 -26.96 -16.93
N ALA A 253 -6.59 -26.63 -18.21
CA ALA A 253 -5.54 -25.78 -18.80
C ALA A 253 -5.54 -24.37 -18.19
N THR A 254 -6.71 -23.79 -17.95
CA THR A 254 -6.87 -22.49 -17.30
C THR A 254 -6.33 -22.51 -15.86
N LEU A 255 -6.69 -23.53 -15.08
CA LEU A 255 -6.19 -23.72 -13.71
C LEU A 255 -4.67 -23.91 -13.65
N ALA A 256 -4.11 -24.66 -14.62
CA ALA A 256 -2.65 -24.84 -14.72
C ALA A 256 -1.95 -23.50 -14.94
N THR A 257 -2.40 -22.72 -15.93
CA THR A 257 -1.85 -21.39 -16.21
C THR A 257 -1.97 -20.43 -15.01
N GLN A 258 -3.12 -20.45 -14.32
CA GLN A 258 -3.31 -19.63 -13.13
C GLN A 258 -2.40 -20.04 -11.96
N LEU A 259 -2.17 -21.34 -11.78
CA LEU A 259 -1.27 -21.86 -10.76
C LEU A 259 0.16 -21.38 -11.00
N ASP A 260 0.62 -21.41 -12.25
CA ASP A 260 1.96 -20.92 -12.61
C ASP A 260 2.08 -19.42 -12.38
N HIS A 261 1.06 -18.64 -12.70
CA HIS A 261 1.02 -17.21 -12.39
C HIS A 261 1.05 -16.96 -10.86
N ILE A 262 0.29 -17.73 -10.08
CA ILE A 262 0.33 -17.65 -8.60
C ILE A 262 1.73 -17.93 -8.09
N ARG A 263 2.40 -18.98 -8.58
CA ARG A 263 3.78 -19.34 -8.22
C ARG A 263 4.77 -18.25 -8.60
N PHE A 264 4.64 -17.68 -9.79
CA PHE A 264 5.46 -16.56 -10.24
C PHE A 264 5.33 -15.34 -9.32
N ILE A 265 4.10 -14.95 -8.95
CA ILE A 265 3.88 -13.84 -8.01
C ILE A 265 4.51 -14.14 -6.64
N GLN A 266 4.34 -15.36 -6.13
CA GLN A 266 4.94 -15.77 -4.85
C GLN A 266 6.48 -15.69 -4.88
N HIS A 267 7.09 -16.16 -5.99
CA HIS A 267 8.53 -16.06 -6.19
C HIS A 267 8.99 -14.60 -6.24
N SER A 268 8.30 -13.76 -6.99
CA SER A 268 8.58 -12.33 -7.10
C SER A 268 8.46 -11.62 -5.74
N GLN A 269 7.47 -11.97 -4.93
CA GLN A 269 7.36 -11.45 -3.56
C GLN A 269 8.56 -11.85 -2.71
N LYS A 270 9.00 -13.11 -2.76
CA LYS A 270 10.16 -13.59 -2.01
C LYS A 270 11.45 -12.83 -2.38
N ARG A 271 11.64 -12.53 -3.67
CA ARG A 271 12.77 -11.70 -4.12
C ARG A 271 12.69 -10.28 -3.56
N LEU A 272 11.51 -9.64 -3.60
CA LEU A 272 11.34 -8.32 -2.99
C LEU A 272 11.55 -8.34 -1.48
N ASP A 273 11.10 -9.39 -0.80
CA ASP A 273 11.30 -9.56 0.64
C ASP A 273 12.79 -9.60 0.99
N GLN A 274 13.63 -10.25 0.17
CA GLN A 274 15.09 -10.25 0.28
C GLN A 274 15.70 -8.85 0.06
N HIS A 275 15.27 -8.15 -0.99
CA HIS A 275 15.75 -6.78 -1.26
C HIS A 275 15.36 -5.81 -0.14
N ILE A 276 14.15 -5.92 0.40
CA ILE A 276 13.71 -5.09 1.54
C ILE A 276 14.57 -5.40 2.77
N ALA A 277 14.78 -6.68 3.08
CA ALA A 277 15.58 -7.08 4.22
C ALA A 277 17.02 -6.55 4.12
N HIS A 278 17.66 -6.69 2.96
CA HIS A 278 18.99 -6.16 2.71
C HIS A 278 19.05 -4.62 2.80
N ALA A 279 18.05 -3.94 2.26
CA ALA A 279 18.00 -2.48 2.29
C ALA A 279 17.89 -1.91 3.70
N ILE A 280 17.18 -2.57 4.62
CA ILE A 280 17.00 -2.07 6.00
C ILE A 280 18.07 -2.58 6.98
N ASP A 281 18.88 -3.55 6.60
CA ASP A 281 19.91 -4.14 7.47
C ASP A 281 20.86 -3.08 8.05
N PRO A 282 21.42 -2.15 7.25
CA PRO A 282 22.27 -1.08 7.75
C PRO A 282 21.52 0.07 8.44
N VAL A 283 20.17 0.06 8.46
CA VAL A 283 19.37 1.14 9.02
C VAL A 283 19.11 0.88 10.50
N PRO A 284 19.71 1.66 11.41
CA PRO A 284 19.40 1.53 12.84
C PRO A 284 17.91 1.73 13.09
N ASN A 285 17.25 0.73 13.65
CA ASN A 285 15.84 0.84 13.96
C ASN A 285 15.44 -0.08 15.14
N PRO A 286 14.70 0.43 16.12
CA PRO A 286 14.26 -0.35 17.26
C PRO A 286 13.04 -1.25 16.96
N ILE A 287 12.34 -1.05 15.83
CA ILE A 287 11.11 -1.79 15.51
C ILE A 287 11.40 -3.27 15.30
N ILE A 288 12.55 -3.63 14.74
CA ILE A 288 12.93 -5.02 14.45
C ILE A 288 13.03 -5.88 15.72
N SER A 289 13.23 -5.26 16.88
CA SER A 289 13.30 -5.97 18.17
C SER A 289 11.95 -6.48 18.68
N VAL A 290 10.84 -6.00 18.07
CA VAL A 290 9.49 -6.42 18.47
C VAL A 290 9.21 -7.86 17.97
N PRO A 291 8.88 -8.83 18.85
CA PRO A 291 8.61 -10.18 18.44
C PRO A 291 7.50 -10.27 17.38
N GLY A 292 7.85 -10.80 16.20
CA GLY A 292 6.94 -10.94 15.07
C GLY A 292 7.02 -9.81 14.01
N LEU A 293 7.77 -8.75 14.25
CA LEU A 293 8.05 -7.73 13.24
C LEU A 293 9.34 -8.07 12.51
N GLY A 294 9.23 -8.90 11.47
CA GLY A 294 10.38 -9.21 10.62
C GLY A 294 10.72 -8.07 9.66
N PRO A 295 11.86 -8.24 8.90
CA PRO A 295 12.40 -7.17 8.04
C PRO A 295 11.39 -6.53 7.08
N VAL A 296 10.53 -7.34 6.46
CA VAL A 296 9.55 -6.84 5.48
C VAL A 296 8.52 -5.90 6.10
N ILE A 297 8.01 -6.24 7.29
CA ILE A 297 7.04 -5.40 7.99
C ILE A 297 7.74 -4.15 8.51
N THR A 298 8.89 -4.31 9.10
CA THR A 298 9.72 -3.21 9.60
C THR A 298 10.09 -2.24 8.47
N GLY A 299 10.60 -2.74 7.35
CA GLY A 299 10.93 -1.93 6.17
C GLY A 299 9.70 -1.22 5.59
N GLY A 300 8.54 -1.88 5.58
CA GLY A 300 7.28 -1.27 5.16
C GLY A 300 6.82 -0.13 6.07
N LEU A 301 6.97 -0.28 7.38
CA LEU A 301 6.65 0.77 8.35
C LEU A 301 7.64 1.93 8.25
N LEU A 302 8.94 1.66 8.24
CA LEU A 302 9.99 2.68 8.12
C LEU A 302 9.86 3.48 6.83
N ALA A 303 9.60 2.81 5.69
CA ALA A 303 9.42 3.47 4.40
C ALA A 303 8.27 4.48 4.38
N GLU A 304 7.21 4.23 5.13
CA GLU A 304 6.04 5.11 5.16
C GLU A 304 6.11 6.16 6.28
N ILE A 305 6.79 5.87 7.40
CA ILE A 305 7.02 6.81 8.49
C ILE A 305 8.16 7.78 8.12
N VAL A 306 9.29 7.24 7.67
CA VAL A 306 10.57 7.88 7.36
C VAL A 306 11.17 8.58 8.56
N ASP A 307 10.53 9.64 9.04
CA ASP A 307 10.94 10.45 10.20
C ASP A 307 9.80 10.55 11.21
N ILE A 308 10.05 10.06 12.42
CA ILE A 308 9.06 10.05 13.49
C ILE A 308 8.79 11.44 14.09
N SER A 309 9.74 12.38 13.96
CA SER A 309 9.59 13.74 14.46
C SER A 309 8.42 14.50 13.84
N ARG A 310 8.00 14.10 12.63
CA ARG A 310 6.80 14.61 11.94
C ARG A 310 5.50 14.31 12.68
N PHE A 311 5.52 13.39 13.62
CA PHE A 311 4.35 12.93 14.35
C PHE A 311 4.52 13.17 15.85
N PRO A 312 4.21 14.37 16.36
CA PRO A 312 4.40 14.72 17.78
C PRO A 312 3.72 13.76 18.76
N LYS A 313 2.64 13.10 18.33
CA LYS A 313 1.89 12.12 19.15
C LYS A 313 1.55 10.88 18.31
N ASP A 314 1.39 9.74 18.98
CA ASP A 314 0.93 8.48 18.35
C ASP A 314 -0.43 8.61 17.63
N SER A 315 -1.27 9.55 18.07
CA SER A 315 -2.54 9.87 17.43
C SER A 315 -2.38 10.46 16.03
N HIS A 316 -1.37 11.31 15.81
CA HIS A 316 -1.06 11.86 14.49
C HIS A 316 -0.56 10.77 13.54
N LEU A 317 0.31 9.87 14.04
CA LEU A 317 0.75 8.71 13.28
C LEU A 317 -0.42 7.79 12.91
N ALA A 318 -1.36 7.55 13.84
CA ALA A 318 -2.56 6.76 13.58
C ALA A 318 -3.47 7.42 12.55
N GLN A 319 -3.64 8.74 12.61
CA GLN A 319 -4.42 9.51 11.64
C GLN A 319 -3.80 9.46 10.27
N HIS A 320 -2.47 9.64 10.17
CA HIS A 320 -1.74 9.54 8.91
C HIS A 320 -1.98 8.20 8.19
N PHE A 321 -2.12 7.10 8.93
CA PHE A 321 -2.42 5.77 8.37
C PHE A 321 -3.92 5.42 8.33
N GLY A 322 -4.80 6.33 8.74
CA GLY A 322 -6.24 6.09 8.77
C GLY A 322 -6.63 4.95 9.72
N LEU A 323 -5.91 4.82 10.85
CA LEU A 323 -6.18 3.91 11.96
C LEU A 323 -6.88 4.67 13.11
N THR A 324 -7.81 5.55 12.75
CA THR A 324 -8.68 6.32 13.62
C THR A 324 -10.15 6.04 13.28
N TRP A 325 -11.05 6.39 14.17
CA TRP A 325 -12.47 6.16 13.99
C TRP A 325 -13.20 7.47 13.74
N GLU A 326 -14.22 7.43 12.90
CA GLU A 326 -15.13 8.55 12.68
C GLU A 326 -15.74 8.95 14.02
N ARG A 327 -15.81 10.26 14.30
CA ARG A 327 -16.65 10.78 15.38
C ARG A 327 -17.99 11.17 14.79
N ARG A 328 -19.06 10.57 15.28
CA ARG A 328 -20.43 10.96 14.96
C ARG A 328 -21.08 11.42 16.25
N SER A 329 -21.20 12.72 16.40
CA SER A 329 -21.93 13.34 17.49
C SER A 329 -22.94 14.33 16.91
N THR A 330 -24.17 14.26 17.36
CA THR A 330 -25.25 15.21 17.07
C THR A 330 -25.88 15.61 18.40
N GLY A 331 -25.70 16.85 18.81
CA GLY A 331 -26.17 17.28 20.15
C GLY A 331 -25.54 16.43 21.26
N ASN A 332 -26.38 15.86 22.12
CA ASN A 332 -25.93 15.00 23.23
C ASN A 332 -25.67 13.53 22.83
N PHE A 333 -25.86 13.14 21.56
CA PHE A 333 -25.66 11.78 21.10
C PHE A 333 -24.23 11.58 20.58
N VAL A 334 -23.50 10.63 21.19
CA VAL A 334 -22.18 10.16 20.71
C VAL A 334 -22.31 8.71 20.30
N SER A 335 -22.11 8.42 19.03
CA SER A 335 -22.15 7.05 18.51
C SER A 335 -21.01 6.21 19.08
N GLN A 336 -21.34 5.10 19.76
CA GLN A 336 -20.39 4.16 20.34
C GLN A 336 -19.73 3.24 19.26
N ASN A 337 -20.44 3.01 18.14
CA ASN A 337 -19.98 2.15 17.05
C ASN A 337 -19.68 2.98 15.81
N THR A 338 -18.45 3.45 15.70
CA THR A 338 -18.01 4.26 14.57
C THR A 338 -17.13 3.44 13.62
N ARG A 339 -17.17 3.80 12.35
CA ARG A 339 -16.35 3.15 11.31
C ARG A 339 -14.91 3.65 11.36
N LEU A 340 -13.99 2.79 10.96
CA LEU A 340 -12.62 3.20 10.71
C LEU A 340 -12.59 4.22 9.56
N THR A 341 -11.95 5.36 9.76
CA THR A 341 -11.90 6.44 8.75
C THR A 341 -11.31 5.99 7.44
N LYS A 342 -10.27 5.16 7.48
CA LYS A 342 -9.48 4.72 6.31
C LYS A 342 -8.93 5.86 5.46
N VAL A 343 -9.13 7.10 5.86
CA VAL A 343 -8.53 8.28 5.23
C VAL A 343 -7.06 8.32 5.62
N GLY A 344 -6.17 8.47 4.65
CA GLY A 344 -4.72 8.47 4.87
C GLY A 344 -4.01 7.33 4.14
N ASN A 345 -2.75 7.13 4.46
CA ASN A 345 -1.84 6.25 3.75
C ASN A 345 -2.23 4.75 3.88
N PRO A 346 -2.70 4.10 2.80
CA PRO A 346 -3.15 2.71 2.85
C PRO A 346 -1.99 1.70 2.97
N TYR A 347 -0.78 2.08 2.56
CA TYR A 347 0.38 1.19 2.57
C TYR A 347 0.88 0.97 4.00
N GLY A 348 1.10 2.04 4.76
CA GLY A 348 1.48 1.91 6.17
C GLY A 348 0.38 1.25 7.00
N ARG A 349 -0.89 1.56 6.74
CA ARG A 349 -2.02 0.84 7.36
C ARG A 349 -1.95 -0.66 7.11
N TYR A 350 -1.64 -1.09 5.89
CA TYR A 350 -1.45 -2.50 5.56
C TYR A 350 -0.34 -3.13 6.41
N TYR A 351 0.82 -2.49 6.50
CA TYR A 351 1.94 -3.03 7.28
C TYR A 351 1.65 -3.06 8.78
N PHE A 352 0.93 -2.07 9.33
CA PHE A 352 0.47 -2.13 10.72
C PHE A 352 -0.51 -3.28 10.97
N ILE A 353 -1.43 -3.57 10.05
CA ILE A 353 -2.37 -4.69 10.16
C ILE A 353 -1.62 -6.03 10.05
N GLN A 354 -0.67 -6.16 9.13
CA GLN A 354 0.17 -7.35 9.00
C GLN A 354 1.04 -7.55 10.27
N GLY A 355 1.63 -6.46 10.78
CA GLY A 355 2.37 -6.47 12.03
C GLY A 355 1.50 -6.92 13.20
N ALA A 356 0.28 -6.40 13.30
CA ALA A 356 -0.67 -6.79 14.34
C ALA A 356 -1.01 -8.30 14.31
N ASP A 357 -1.15 -8.89 13.12
CA ASP A 357 -1.35 -10.33 12.98
C ASP A 357 -0.14 -11.14 13.44
N LYS A 358 1.06 -10.62 13.29
CA LYS A 358 2.29 -11.27 13.77
C LYS A 358 2.49 -11.08 15.26
N VAL A 359 2.48 -9.85 15.78
CA VAL A 359 2.74 -9.60 17.21
C VAL A 359 1.75 -10.32 18.12
N ARG A 360 0.47 -10.47 17.73
CA ARG A 360 -0.50 -11.27 18.52
C ARG A 360 -0.16 -12.75 18.62
N ARG A 361 0.76 -13.27 17.82
CA ARG A 361 1.23 -14.67 17.86
C ARG A 361 2.50 -14.82 18.67
N TYR A 362 3.34 -13.79 18.71
CA TYR A 362 4.70 -13.86 19.28
C TYR A 362 4.88 -13.02 20.54
N ALA A 363 4.02 -12.04 20.83
CA ALA A 363 4.06 -11.22 22.04
C ALA A 363 2.82 -11.46 22.90
N MET A 364 3.02 -11.89 24.14
CA MET A 364 1.94 -12.35 25.04
C MET A 364 0.91 -11.25 25.35
N GLU A 365 1.36 -10.01 25.58
CA GLU A 365 0.51 -8.87 25.88
C GLU A 365 -0.36 -8.45 24.66
N TYR A 366 0.11 -8.71 23.44
CA TYR A 366 -0.67 -8.53 22.21
C TYR A 366 -1.65 -9.67 21.98
N LYS A 367 -1.25 -10.91 22.32
CA LYS A 367 -2.13 -12.07 22.28
C LYS A 367 -3.31 -11.89 23.24
N ALA A 368 -3.04 -11.52 24.50
CA ALA A 368 -4.06 -11.25 25.50
C ALA A 368 -5.01 -10.10 25.07
N TYR A 369 -4.43 -9.00 24.59
CA TYR A 369 -5.20 -7.86 24.09
C TYR A 369 -6.10 -8.24 22.91
N TYR A 370 -5.57 -8.98 21.92
CA TYR A 370 -6.31 -9.44 20.75
C TYR A 370 -7.52 -10.29 21.15
N TRP A 371 -7.33 -11.31 22.01
CA TRP A 371 -8.41 -12.19 22.45
C TRP A 371 -9.45 -11.47 23.28
N ARG A 372 -9.06 -10.54 24.15
CA ARG A 372 -10.00 -9.68 24.86
C ARG A 372 -10.88 -8.91 23.86
N LYS A 373 -10.27 -8.26 22.85
CA LYS A 373 -11.00 -7.51 21.81
C LYS A 373 -11.82 -8.38 20.88
N TYR A 374 -11.42 -9.60 20.67
CA TYR A 374 -12.15 -10.60 19.89
C TYR A 374 -13.46 -10.99 20.59
N ASN A 375 -13.42 -11.26 21.90
CA ASN A 375 -14.56 -11.71 22.69
C ASN A 375 -15.55 -10.58 23.05
N GLU A 376 -15.20 -9.31 22.87
CA GLU A 376 -16.09 -8.17 23.14
C GLU A 376 -17.32 -8.08 22.22
N VAL A 377 -17.32 -8.76 21.10
CA VAL A 377 -18.38 -8.69 20.08
C VAL A 377 -18.66 -10.04 19.47
N SER A 378 -19.90 -10.25 18.98
CA SER A 378 -20.29 -11.51 18.31
C SER A 378 -20.08 -11.51 16.79
N LYS A 379 -20.00 -10.32 16.17
CA LYS A 379 -19.86 -10.18 14.71
C LYS A 379 -18.53 -9.50 14.35
N TYR A 380 -17.93 -9.93 13.23
CA TYR A 380 -16.67 -9.37 12.70
C TYR A 380 -15.50 -9.37 13.70
N GLN A 381 -15.54 -10.27 14.68
CA GLN A 381 -14.60 -10.40 15.80
C GLN A 381 -13.15 -10.26 15.37
N HIS A 382 -12.70 -11.11 14.42
CA HIS A 382 -11.30 -11.12 13.96
C HIS A 382 -10.88 -9.77 13.35
N LYS A 383 -11.67 -9.23 12.43
CA LYS A 383 -11.33 -7.98 11.75
C LYS A 383 -11.24 -6.82 12.73
N ARG A 384 -12.21 -6.72 13.65
CA ARG A 384 -12.24 -5.68 14.68
C ARG A 384 -11.04 -5.80 15.64
N ALA A 385 -10.81 -6.98 16.18
CA ALA A 385 -9.72 -7.23 17.12
C ALA A 385 -8.35 -6.94 16.46
N LEU A 386 -8.17 -7.33 15.19
CA LEU A 386 -6.93 -7.10 14.47
C LEU A 386 -6.66 -5.60 14.25
N VAL A 387 -7.66 -4.82 13.86
CA VAL A 387 -7.52 -3.37 13.68
C VAL A 387 -7.22 -2.65 15.01
N LEU A 388 -7.89 -3.04 16.09
CA LEU A 388 -7.60 -2.50 17.43
C LEU A 388 -6.18 -2.87 17.90
N THR A 389 -5.73 -4.07 17.58
CA THR A 389 -4.36 -4.51 17.84
C THR A 389 -3.35 -3.70 17.00
N ALA A 390 -3.67 -3.40 15.74
CA ALA A 390 -2.85 -2.52 14.91
C ALA A 390 -2.76 -1.11 15.50
N ARG A 391 -3.87 -0.55 16.02
CA ARG A 391 -3.84 0.76 16.69
C ARG A 391 -3.00 0.74 17.98
N LYS A 392 -3.01 -0.36 18.74
CA LYS A 392 -2.09 -0.55 19.88
C LYS A 392 -0.63 -0.62 19.41
N LEU A 393 -0.37 -1.30 18.28
CA LEU A 393 0.96 -1.39 17.68
C LEU A 393 1.49 -0.02 17.21
N VAL A 394 0.63 0.87 16.70
CA VAL A 394 1.02 2.25 16.36
C VAL A 394 1.63 2.98 17.56
N ARG A 395 1.03 2.83 18.76
CA ARG A 395 1.59 3.43 19.99
C ARG A 395 2.98 2.90 20.31
N LEU A 396 3.15 1.58 20.21
CA LEU A 396 4.46 0.96 20.47
C LEU A 396 5.50 1.46 19.46
N VAL A 397 5.19 1.39 18.16
CA VAL A 397 6.12 1.82 17.10
C VAL A 397 6.50 3.30 17.27
N HIS A 398 5.53 4.17 17.56
CA HIS A 398 5.79 5.57 17.85
C HIS A 398 6.74 5.74 19.05
N ALA A 399 6.47 5.06 20.16
CA ALA A 399 7.30 5.16 21.36
C ALA A 399 8.74 4.65 21.11
N LEU A 400 8.90 3.50 20.43
CA LEU A 400 10.23 2.95 20.13
C LEU A 400 11.03 3.88 19.22
N LEU A 401 10.42 4.43 18.18
CA LEU A 401 11.10 5.34 17.25
C LEU A 401 11.44 6.69 17.91
N THR A 402 10.54 7.23 18.75
CA THR A 402 10.77 8.51 19.44
C THR A 402 11.89 8.41 20.47
N LYS A 403 11.95 7.30 21.21
CA LYS A 403 12.98 7.05 22.22
C LYS A 403 14.26 6.45 21.63
N ASN A 404 14.18 5.89 20.44
CA ASN A 404 15.23 5.08 19.81
C ASN A 404 15.74 3.93 20.71
N GLU A 405 14.82 3.26 21.41
CA GLU A 405 15.10 2.17 22.33
C GLU A 405 14.49 0.87 21.83
N PRO A 406 15.15 -0.28 22.01
CA PRO A 406 14.59 -1.58 21.66
C PRO A 406 13.37 -1.94 22.52
N TYR A 407 12.53 -2.80 21.99
CA TYR A 407 11.38 -3.33 22.72
C TYR A 407 11.80 -4.17 23.91
N VAL A 408 11.29 -3.82 25.09
CA VAL A 408 11.42 -4.61 26.33
C VAL A 408 10.09 -5.27 26.62
N ARG A 409 10.12 -6.60 26.82
CA ARG A 409 8.89 -7.35 27.16
C ARG A 409 8.35 -6.87 28.52
N PRO A 410 7.07 -6.48 28.61
CA PRO A 410 6.46 -6.21 29.89
C PRO A 410 6.52 -7.45 30.79
N GLN A 411 6.93 -7.27 32.03
CA GLN A 411 6.77 -8.32 33.05
C GLN A 411 5.26 -8.52 33.24
N MET A 412 4.78 -9.74 32.98
CA MET A 412 3.40 -10.07 33.30
C MET A 412 3.27 -10.13 34.81
N PRO A 413 2.23 -9.54 35.41
CA PRO A 413 1.99 -9.74 36.81
C PRO A 413 1.87 -11.26 37.06
N THR A 414 2.71 -11.79 37.93
CA THR A 414 2.55 -13.13 38.47
C THR A 414 1.20 -13.13 39.17
N ASN A 415 0.21 -13.88 38.61
CA ASN A 415 -1.00 -14.15 39.35
C ASN A 415 -0.59 -14.90 40.60
N THR A 416 -0.48 -14.16 41.72
CA THR A 416 -0.52 -14.75 43.08
C THR A 416 -1.94 -15.14 43.40
#